data_148c95bccc01704d4b34256c81cb9d72
#
_entry.id   148c95bccc01704d4b34256c81cb9d72
#
_cell.length_a   1.000
_cell.length_b   1.000
_cell.length_c   1.000
_cell.angle_alpha   90.00
_cell.angle_beta   90.00
_cell.angle_gamma   90.00
#
_symmetry.space_group_name_H-M   'P 1'
#
loop_
_entity.id
_entity.type
_entity.pdbx_description
1 polymer ?
#
loop_
_entity_poly.entity_id
_entity_poly.type
_entity_poly.pdbx_seq_one_letter_code
_entity_poly.pdbx_strand_id
1 'polypeptide(L)'
;EIESDTPSYLSFLPVKGNYTYTLDRENNMLHGTNDYCRQGDHTDFKAHIVVKFENDTVDFEKSYECESCIHIAFMKKSVSLELATSYISSEQAIANLTNKSFDDAMSEAENEWEEKLSRIEIEADENKMRTFYSCMYRAFLFPRVAYEIEKSGESVYYSPYDGKIHKGVRYVGTGFWDTMRTQFPL
;
A
#
# COMPACT_ATOMS: atom_id res chain seq x y z
N GLU A 1 12.38 -16.03 -6.47
CA GLU A 1 11.91 -17.45 -6.55
C GLU A 1 12.39 -18.15 -5.29
N ILE A 2 11.45 -18.66 -4.49
CA ILE A 2 11.79 -19.52 -3.35
C ILE A 2 11.62 -20.96 -3.85
N GLU A 3 12.71 -21.59 -4.19
CA GLU A 3 12.71 -23.03 -4.50
C GLU A 3 12.80 -23.82 -3.20
N SER A 4 11.70 -24.40 -2.75
CA SER A 4 11.69 -25.34 -1.64
C SER A 4 10.70 -26.47 -1.91
N ASP A 5 11.06 -27.69 -1.52
CA ASP A 5 10.16 -28.86 -1.57
C ASP A 5 9.12 -28.83 -0.43
N THR A 6 9.23 -27.88 0.48
CA THR A 6 8.27 -27.63 1.55
C THR A 6 7.26 -26.57 1.11
N PRO A 7 6.01 -26.60 1.60
CA PRO A 7 5.02 -25.57 1.31
C PRO A 7 5.57 -24.20 1.71
N SER A 8 5.46 -23.23 0.81
CA SER A 8 5.82 -21.84 1.06
C SER A 8 4.67 -21.15 1.77
N TYR A 9 4.98 -20.34 2.76
CA TYR A 9 4.00 -19.57 3.52
C TYR A 9 4.29 -18.08 3.40
N LEU A 10 3.24 -17.29 3.27
CA LEU A 10 3.26 -15.85 3.50
C LEU A 10 2.52 -15.57 4.80
N SER A 11 3.18 -14.88 5.71
CA SER A 11 2.62 -14.56 7.02
C SER A 11 2.27 -13.09 7.10
N PHE A 12 1.04 -12.79 7.51
CA PHE A 12 0.59 -11.44 7.81
C PHE A 12 0.57 -11.27 9.32
N LEU A 13 1.44 -10.36 9.80
CA LEU A 13 1.61 -10.07 11.23
C LEU A 13 1.34 -8.58 11.46
N PRO A 14 0.46 -8.24 12.40
CA PRO A 14 0.29 -6.85 12.81
C PRO A 14 1.50 -6.40 13.63
N VAL A 15 1.91 -5.17 13.42
CA VAL A 15 3.00 -4.57 14.21
C VAL A 15 2.48 -4.12 15.58
N LYS A 16 1.26 -3.55 15.61
CA LYS A 16 0.57 -3.04 16.80
C LYS A 16 -0.95 -2.98 16.53
N GLY A 17 -1.71 -2.82 17.61
CA GLY A 17 -3.17 -2.67 17.57
C GLY A 17 -3.92 -4.00 17.53
N ASN A 18 -5.24 -3.89 17.55
CA ASN A 18 -6.10 -5.03 17.30
C ASN A 18 -6.25 -5.22 15.79
N TYR A 19 -6.39 -6.46 15.38
CA TYR A 19 -6.54 -6.83 13.97
C TYR A 19 -7.56 -7.94 13.83
N THR A 20 -8.10 -8.04 12.64
CA THR A 20 -8.89 -9.19 12.21
C THR A 20 -8.41 -9.64 10.84
N TYR A 21 -8.46 -10.94 10.60
CA TYR A 21 -8.26 -11.52 9.29
C TYR A 21 -9.44 -12.41 8.93
N THR A 22 -9.82 -12.38 7.67
CA THR A 22 -10.85 -13.25 7.11
C THR A 22 -10.41 -13.71 5.74
N LEU A 23 -10.34 -15.02 5.56
CA LEU A 23 -9.95 -15.63 4.30
C LEU A 23 -11.20 -15.93 3.46
N ASP A 24 -11.38 -15.19 2.39
CA ASP A 24 -12.43 -15.37 1.41
C ASP A 24 -11.96 -16.40 0.36
N ARG A 25 -12.42 -17.65 0.54
CA ARG A 25 -12.03 -18.77 -0.32
C ARG A 25 -12.68 -18.72 -1.72
N GLU A 26 -13.84 -18.09 -1.83
CA GLU A 26 -14.57 -18.00 -3.10
C GLU A 26 -13.92 -17.02 -4.06
N ASN A 27 -13.41 -15.91 -3.52
CA ASN A 27 -12.78 -14.85 -4.30
C ASN A 27 -11.25 -14.88 -4.28
N ASN A 28 -10.63 -15.87 -3.61
CA ASN A 28 -9.17 -15.95 -3.41
C ASN A 28 -8.59 -14.68 -2.78
N MET A 29 -9.25 -14.17 -1.73
CA MET A 29 -8.85 -12.93 -1.06
C MET A 29 -8.63 -13.13 0.43
N LEU A 30 -7.69 -12.36 0.98
CA LEU A 30 -7.54 -12.14 2.41
C LEU A 30 -8.02 -10.71 2.72
N HIS A 31 -8.95 -10.59 3.64
CA HIS A 31 -9.39 -9.31 4.21
C HIS A 31 -8.80 -9.15 5.60
N GLY A 32 -8.27 -7.98 5.88
CA GLY A 32 -7.73 -7.65 7.20
C GLY A 32 -8.15 -6.27 7.66
N THR A 33 -8.21 -6.09 8.97
CA THR A 33 -8.36 -4.76 9.58
C THR A 33 -7.32 -4.56 10.68
N ASN A 34 -6.92 -3.32 10.90
CA ASN A 34 -6.09 -2.94 12.02
C ASN A 34 -6.54 -1.57 12.55
N ASP A 35 -6.66 -1.44 13.88
CA ASP A 35 -7.11 -0.22 14.55
C ASP A 35 -5.97 0.67 15.07
N TYR A 36 -4.70 0.32 14.78
CA TYR A 36 -3.57 1.09 15.25
C TYR A 36 -3.47 2.45 14.55
N CYS A 37 -3.73 3.52 15.30
CA CYS A 37 -3.50 4.89 14.87
C CYS A 37 -2.39 5.53 15.72
N ARG A 38 -1.30 5.95 15.08
CA ARG A 38 -0.16 6.58 15.78
C ARG A 38 -0.44 8.02 16.22
N GLN A 39 -1.41 8.68 15.62
CA GLN A 39 -1.63 10.13 15.75
C GLN A 39 -3.05 10.48 16.19
N GLY A 40 -3.61 9.76 17.12
CA GLY A 40 -4.91 10.16 17.65
C GLY A 40 -5.56 9.11 18.53
N ASP A 41 -6.40 9.57 19.43
CA ASP A 41 -7.18 8.75 20.35
C ASP A 41 -8.55 8.36 19.76
N HIS A 42 -8.68 8.32 18.43
CA HIS A 42 -9.94 7.96 17.78
C HIS A 42 -10.12 6.45 17.83
N THR A 43 -11.08 6.05 18.65
CA THR A 43 -11.42 4.63 18.90
C THR A 43 -12.00 3.91 17.69
N ASP A 44 -12.45 4.65 16.68
CA ASP A 44 -13.13 4.10 15.51
C ASP A 44 -12.24 4.02 14.26
N PHE A 45 -10.94 4.36 14.37
CA PHE A 45 -10.00 4.22 13.25
C PHE A 45 -9.83 2.75 12.88
N LYS A 46 -9.92 2.48 11.58
CA LYS A 46 -9.57 1.18 11.00
C LYS A 46 -8.81 1.37 9.69
N ALA A 47 -7.68 0.73 9.60
CA ALA A 47 -7.04 0.49 8.31
C ALA A 47 -7.54 -0.85 7.77
N HIS A 48 -8.05 -0.87 6.56
CA HIS A 48 -8.48 -2.07 5.85
C HIS A 48 -7.40 -2.50 4.87
N ILE A 49 -7.16 -3.78 4.78
CA ILE A 49 -6.24 -4.39 3.82
C ILE A 49 -6.97 -5.50 3.08
N VAL A 50 -6.76 -5.56 1.79
CA VAL A 50 -7.21 -6.66 0.95
C VAL A 50 -6.02 -7.19 0.17
N VAL A 51 -5.85 -8.50 0.20
CA VAL A 51 -4.84 -9.19 -0.62
C VAL A 51 -5.58 -10.15 -1.53
N LYS A 52 -5.43 -9.97 -2.82
CA LYS A 52 -5.96 -10.85 -3.86
C LYS A 52 -4.85 -11.77 -4.33
N PHE A 53 -5.09 -13.05 -4.29
CA PHE A 53 -4.16 -14.07 -4.76
C PHE A 53 -4.53 -14.52 -6.18
N GLU A 54 -3.52 -14.88 -6.96
CA GLU A 54 -3.74 -15.55 -8.23
C GLU A 54 -4.51 -16.87 -8.03
N ASN A 55 -5.39 -17.19 -8.96
CA ASN A 55 -6.20 -18.42 -8.90
C ASN A 55 -5.32 -19.68 -8.84
N ASP A 56 -5.79 -20.69 -8.12
CA ASP A 56 -5.13 -21.98 -7.94
C ASP A 56 -3.70 -21.91 -7.39
N THR A 57 -3.41 -20.89 -6.57
CA THR A 57 -2.11 -20.74 -5.92
C THR A 57 -2.14 -20.98 -4.42
N VAL A 58 -3.28 -20.70 -3.77
CA VAL A 58 -3.44 -20.83 -2.32
C VAL A 58 -3.89 -22.23 -1.94
N ASP A 59 -3.19 -22.85 -1.00
CA ASP A 59 -3.61 -24.06 -0.32
C ASP A 59 -4.41 -23.67 0.94
N PHE A 60 -5.71 -23.58 0.79
CA PHE A 60 -6.60 -23.17 1.88
C PHE A 60 -6.68 -24.19 3.03
N GLU A 61 -6.38 -25.47 2.75
CA GLU A 61 -6.43 -26.51 3.79
C GLU A 61 -5.21 -26.42 4.72
N LYS A 62 -4.06 -25.99 4.18
CA LYS A 62 -2.84 -25.78 4.94
C LYS A 62 -2.65 -24.35 5.45
N SER A 63 -3.50 -23.42 5.02
CA SER A 63 -3.54 -22.07 5.55
C SER A 63 -4.20 -22.05 6.92
N TYR A 64 -3.64 -21.33 7.87
CA TYR A 64 -4.13 -21.31 9.25
C TYR A 64 -3.91 -19.96 9.93
N GLU A 65 -4.78 -19.69 10.90
CA GLU A 65 -4.64 -18.54 11.79
C GLU A 65 -3.86 -18.98 13.04
N CYS A 66 -3.00 -18.10 13.53
CA CYS A 66 -2.37 -18.19 14.82
C CYS A 66 -2.88 -17.06 15.74
N GLU A 67 -2.46 -17.06 17.01
CA GLU A 67 -2.91 -16.07 18.01
C GLU A 67 -2.69 -14.60 17.56
N SER A 68 -1.68 -14.36 16.73
CA SER A 68 -1.26 -13.01 16.32
C SER A 68 -0.95 -12.87 14.83
N CYS A 69 -1.33 -13.83 14.01
CA CYS A 69 -1.02 -13.81 12.58
C CYS A 69 -1.94 -14.72 11.77
N ILE A 70 -1.89 -14.58 10.44
CA ILE A 70 -2.41 -15.57 9.52
C ILE A 70 -1.30 -16.04 8.58
N HIS A 71 -1.23 -17.34 8.37
CA HIS A 71 -0.29 -18.01 7.48
C HIS A 71 -1.04 -18.51 6.25
N ILE A 72 -0.68 -18.03 5.09
CA ILE A 72 -1.24 -18.45 3.81
C ILE A 72 -0.24 -19.41 3.16
N ALA A 73 -0.66 -20.64 2.97
CA ALA A 73 0.12 -21.68 2.29
C ALA A 73 -0.08 -21.59 0.78
N PHE A 74 0.97 -21.85 0.02
CA PHE A 74 0.93 -21.83 -1.43
C PHE A 74 1.27 -23.19 -2.03
N MET A 75 0.57 -23.53 -3.11
CA MET A 75 0.80 -24.75 -3.89
C MET A 75 1.89 -24.57 -4.95
N LYS A 76 2.19 -23.33 -5.33
CA LYS A 76 3.18 -22.97 -6.35
C LYS A 76 4.44 -22.38 -5.73
N LYS A 77 5.58 -22.52 -6.39
CA LYS A 77 6.86 -21.94 -5.98
C LYS A 77 6.92 -20.43 -6.21
N SER A 78 6.26 -19.92 -7.25
CA SER A 78 6.13 -18.50 -7.58
C SER A 78 4.66 -18.12 -7.52
N VAL A 79 4.36 -17.03 -6.83
CA VAL A 79 2.99 -16.56 -6.62
C VAL A 79 2.95 -15.06 -6.86
N SER A 80 1.97 -14.64 -7.67
CA SER A 80 1.60 -13.25 -7.81
C SER A 80 0.44 -12.92 -6.88
N LEU A 81 0.52 -11.77 -6.24
CA LEU A 81 -0.54 -11.24 -5.41
C LEU A 81 -0.68 -9.74 -5.63
N GLU A 82 -1.87 -9.22 -5.45
CA GLU A 82 -2.14 -7.80 -5.44
C GLU A 82 -2.63 -7.39 -4.05
N LEU A 83 -2.08 -6.30 -3.52
CA LEU A 83 -2.43 -5.79 -2.20
C LEU A 83 -2.95 -4.37 -2.33
N ALA A 84 -4.11 -4.11 -1.74
CA ALA A 84 -4.68 -2.78 -1.62
C ALA A 84 -5.07 -2.47 -0.18
N THR A 85 -5.05 -1.20 0.16
CA THR A 85 -5.43 -0.70 1.49
C THR A 85 -6.46 0.41 1.37
N SER A 86 -7.22 0.62 2.43
CA SER A 86 -8.15 1.73 2.57
C SER A 86 -8.28 2.17 4.03
N TYR A 87 -8.47 3.47 4.24
CA TYR A 87 -8.90 4.03 5.53
C TYR A 87 -10.41 4.27 5.57
N ILE A 88 -11.13 3.89 4.54
CA ILE A 88 -12.57 4.10 4.39
C ILE A 88 -13.35 2.83 4.76
N SER A 89 -13.14 1.77 3.98
CA SER A 89 -13.81 0.49 4.20
C SER A 89 -13.11 -0.67 3.48
N SER A 90 -13.54 -1.89 3.76
CA SER A 90 -13.09 -3.10 3.07
C SER A 90 -13.49 -3.09 1.59
N GLU A 91 -14.71 -2.61 1.29
CA GLU A 91 -15.22 -2.47 -0.08
C GLU A 91 -14.41 -1.45 -0.88
N GLN A 92 -13.97 -0.36 -0.22
CA GLN A 92 -13.09 0.61 -0.85
C GLN A 92 -11.69 0.00 -1.08
N ALA A 93 -11.15 -0.78 -0.16
CA ALA A 93 -9.89 -1.49 -0.37
C ALA A 93 -9.97 -2.44 -1.59
N ILE A 94 -11.10 -3.16 -1.78
CA ILE A 94 -11.34 -3.96 -2.99
C ILE A 94 -11.40 -3.06 -4.24
N ALA A 95 -12.04 -1.90 -4.15
CA ALA A 95 -12.14 -0.96 -5.28
C ALA A 95 -10.77 -0.35 -5.66
N ASN A 96 -9.84 -0.29 -4.71
CA ASN A 96 -8.48 0.19 -4.94
C ASN A 96 -7.57 -0.85 -5.62
N LEU A 97 -8.00 -2.11 -5.77
CA LEU A 97 -7.28 -3.11 -6.57
C LEU A 97 -7.29 -2.69 -8.04
N THR A 98 -6.13 -2.69 -8.67
CA THR A 98 -5.96 -2.26 -10.07
C THR A 98 -6.22 -3.38 -11.06
N ASN A 99 -6.06 -4.64 -10.62
CA ASN A 99 -6.11 -5.86 -11.43
C ASN A 99 -5.11 -5.84 -12.60
N LYS A 100 -3.99 -5.14 -12.43
CA LYS A 100 -2.88 -5.11 -13.40
C LYS A 100 -1.95 -6.29 -13.21
N SER A 101 -1.26 -6.70 -14.28
CA SER A 101 -0.14 -7.62 -14.13
C SER A 101 1.02 -6.95 -13.38
N PHE A 102 1.93 -7.75 -12.84
CA PHE A 102 3.15 -7.23 -12.20
C PHE A 102 3.98 -6.38 -13.17
N ASP A 103 4.16 -6.85 -14.41
CA ASP A 103 4.96 -6.17 -15.42
C ASP A 103 4.33 -4.84 -15.85
N ASP A 104 3.00 -4.79 -15.99
CA ASP A 104 2.29 -3.55 -16.29
C ASP A 104 2.42 -2.53 -15.14
N ALA A 105 2.26 -2.98 -13.90
CA ALA A 105 2.40 -2.13 -12.72
C ALA A 105 3.83 -1.61 -12.54
N MET A 106 4.84 -2.45 -12.83
CA MET A 106 6.24 -2.07 -12.81
C MET A 106 6.54 -1.01 -13.87
N SER A 107 6.12 -1.26 -15.12
CA SER A 107 6.34 -0.33 -16.23
C SER A 107 5.64 1.02 -16.00
N GLU A 108 4.43 1.03 -15.44
CA GLU A 108 3.73 2.25 -15.08
C GLU A 108 4.48 3.05 -14.01
N ALA A 109 4.95 2.37 -12.95
CA ALA A 109 5.72 3.01 -11.88
C ALA A 109 7.05 3.59 -12.40
N GLU A 110 7.76 2.86 -13.28
CA GLU A 110 8.98 3.35 -13.93
C GLU A 110 8.71 4.61 -14.74
N ASN A 111 7.66 4.61 -15.57
CA ASN A 111 7.30 5.77 -16.39
C ASN A 111 6.90 6.98 -15.55
N GLU A 112 6.13 6.79 -14.47
CA GLU A 112 5.75 7.87 -13.57
C GLU A 112 6.96 8.49 -12.87
N TRP A 113 7.93 7.67 -12.44
CA TRP A 113 9.16 8.17 -11.83
C TRP A 113 10.07 8.84 -12.84
N GLU A 114 10.20 8.30 -14.05
CA GLU A 114 10.98 8.91 -15.12
C GLU A 114 10.44 10.30 -15.47
N GLU A 115 9.12 10.45 -15.61
CA GLU A 115 8.49 11.76 -15.84
C GLU A 115 8.84 12.78 -14.77
N LYS A 116 8.93 12.36 -13.51
CA LYS A 116 9.23 13.26 -12.40
C LYS A 116 10.72 13.57 -12.29
N LEU A 117 11.56 12.55 -12.40
CA LEU A 117 13.00 12.68 -12.20
C LEU A 117 13.70 13.34 -13.38
N SER A 118 13.19 13.18 -14.61
CA SER A 118 13.72 13.83 -15.81
C SER A 118 13.46 15.35 -15.90
N ARG A 119 12.69 15.92 -14.96
CA ARG A 119 12.45 17.38 -14.91
C ARG A 119 13.73 18.20 -14.67
N ILE A 120 14.74 17.59 -14.06
CA ILE A 120 16.04 18.19 -13.84
C ILE A 120 17.11 17.22 -14.31
N GLU A 121 17.81 17.58 -15.36
CA GLU A 121 18.95 16.83 -15.86
C GLU A 121 20.25 17.45 -15.35
N ILE A 122 21.16 16.61 -14.88
CA ILE A 122 22.50 17.03 -14.45
C ILE A 122 23.56 16.25 -15.18
N GLU A 123 24.68 16.90 -15.45
CA GLU A 123 25.90 16.28 -15.97
C GLU A 123 26.95 16.20 -14.86
N ALA A 124 27.23 14.99 -14.38
CA ALA A 124 28.17 14.75 -13.28
C ALA A 124 28.72 13.32 -13.35
N ASP A 125 29.67 12.99 -12.47
CA ASP A 125 30.07 11.61 -12.26
C ASP A 125 28.91 10.74 -11.70
N GLU A 126 28.98 9.43 -11.91
CA GLU A 126 27.91 8.50 -11.55
C GLU A 126 27.50 8.60 -10.07
N ASN A 127 28.44 8.78 -9.15
CA ASN A 127 28.14 8.85 -7.72
C ASN A 127 27.35 10.13 -7.38
N LYS A 128 27.69 11.24 -8.00
CA LYS A 128 26.95 12.51 -7.82
C LYS A 128 25.57 12.43 -8.44
N MET A 129 25.43 11.84 -9.65
CA MET A 129 24.14 11.61 -10.29
C MET A 129 23.25 10.73 -9.42
N ARG A 130 23.78 9.61 -8.92
CA ARG A 130 23.05 8.72 -8.00
C ARG A 130 22.61 9.43 -6.75
N THR A 131 23.46 10.23 -6.13
CA THR A 131 23.13 11.02 -4.95
C THR A 131 22.04 12.03 -5.24
N PHE A 132 22.16 12.78 -6.33
CA PHE A 132 21.19 13.81 -6.73
C PHE A 132 19.81 13.20 -6.96
N TYR A 133 19.69 12.19 -7.82
CA TYR A 133 18.40 11.57 -8.13
C TYR A 133 17.80 10.82 -6.92
N SER A 134 18.62 10.25 -6.05
CA SER A 134 18.14 9.67 -4.80
C SER A 134 17.57 10.73 -3.85
N CYS A 135 18.15 11.94 -3.81
CA CYS A 135 17.61 13.05 -3.03
C CYS A 135 16.32 13.60 -3.65
N MET A 136 16.29 13.74 -4.98
CA MET A 136 15.11 14.20 -5.72
C MET A 136 13.94 13.22 -5.56
N TYR A 137 14.17 11.92 -5.68
CA TYR A 137 13.19 10.88 -5.38
C TYR A 137 12.59 11.06 -3.97
N ARG A 138 13.44 11.22 -2.94
CA ARG A 138 12.97 11.42 -1.56
C ARG A 138 12.17 12.70 -1.39
N ALA A 139 12.52 13.78 -2.10
CA ALA A 139 11.77 15.02 -2.08
C ALA A 139 10.35 14.83 -2.63
N PHE A 140 10.17 14.02 -3.66
CA PHE A 140 8.86 13.72 -4.24
C PHE A 140 8.01 12.71 -3.46
N LEU A 141 8.55 12.05 -2.43
CA LEU A 141 7.75 11.15 -1.58
C LEU A 141 6.72 11.89 -0.71
N PHE A 142 6.82 13.21 -0.61
CA PHE A 142 5.94 14.05 0.19
C PHE A 142 5.47 15.27 -0.60
N PRO A 143 4.24 15.76 -0.39
CA PRO A 143 3.20 15.22 0.48
C PRO A 143 2.63 13.89 -0.04
N ARG A 144 2.19 13.03 0.87
CA ARG A 144 1.51 11.79 0.51
C ARG A 144 0.03 12.05 0.26
N VAL A 145 -0.53 11.38 -0.74
CA VAL A 145 -1.97 11.31 -0.97
C VAL A 145 -2.61 10.58 0.21
N ALA A 146 -3.63 11.19 0.81
CA ALA A 146 -4.39 10.65 1.93
C ALA A 146 -5.90 10.75 1.67
N TYR A 147 -6.29 10.64 0.41
CA TYR A 147 -7.67 10.49 -0.04
C TYR A 147 -7.76 9.29 -0.99
N GLU A 148 -8.95 8.82 -1.19
CA GLU A 148 -9.27 7.69 -2.06
C GLU A 148 -10.36 8.09 -3.04
N ILE A 149 -10.47 7.38 -4.15
CA ILE A 149 -11.50 7.63 -5.16
C ILE A 149 -12.56 6.55 -5.03
N GLU A 150 -13.78 6.94 -4.71
CA GLU A 150 -14.92 6.04 -4.70
C GLU A 150 -15.31 5.57 -6.10
N LYS A 151 -16.10 4.50 -6.19
CA LYS A 151 -16.67 4.03 -7.48
C LYS A 151 -17.50 5.09 -8.21
N SER A 152 -18.01 6.09 -7.49
CA SER A 152 -18.69 7.26 -8.03
C SER A 152 -17.76 8.22 -8.78
N GLY A 153 -16.45 8.09 -8.60
CA GLY A 153 -15.44 9.05 -9.04
C GLY A 153 -15.20 10.20 -8.07
N GLU A 154 -15.87 10.20 -6.91
CA GLU A 154 -15.72 11.24 -5.89
C GLU A 154 -14.51 10.97 -5.00
N SER A 155 -13.74 12.03 -4.70
CA SER A 155 -12.62 11.94 -3.76
C SER A 155 -13.14 12.01 -2.33
N VAL A 156 -12.70 11.08 -1.48
CA VAL A 156 -13.06 11.01 -0.06
C VAL A 156 -11.83 10.71 0.79
N TYR A 157 -11.85 11.14 2.05
CA TYR A 157 -10.76 10.84 2.98
C TYR A 157 -11.27 10.64 4.41
N TYR A 158 -10.56 9.79 5.16
CA TYR A 158 -10.74 9.68 6.60
C TYR A 158 -10.02 10.83 7.32
N SER A 159 -10.73 11.50 8.23
CA SER A 159 -10.18 12.58 9.07
C SER A 159 -9.82 12.05 10.46
N PRO A 160 -8.54 12.05 10.86
CA PRO A 160 -8.14 11.66 12.21
C PRO A 160 -8.49 12.70 13.28
N TYR A 161 -9.06 13.85 12.90
CA TYR A 161 -9.44 14.91 13.83
C TYR A 161 -10.85 14.71 14.41
N ASP A 162 -11.73 14.10 13.65
CA ASP A 162 -13.14 13.87 14.07
C ASP A 162 -13.60 12.43 13.83
N GLY A 163 -12.71 11.57 13.32
CA GLY A 163 -13.00 10.16 13.08
C GLY A 163 -14.00 9.90 11.95
N LYS A 164 -14.20 10.88 11.04
CA LYS A 164 -15.23 10.79 9.99
C LYS A 164 -14.63 10.77 8.59
N ILE A 165 -15.43 10.28 7.66
CA ILE A 165 -15.13 10.35 6.23
C ILE A 165 -15.68 11.67 5.67
N HIS A 166 -14.85 12.40 4.97
CA HIS A 166 -15.17 13.67 4.31
C HIS A 166 -14.94 13.59 2.82
N LYS A 167 -15.69 14.41 2.08
CA LYS A 167 -15.47 14.61 0.64
C LYS A 167 -14.34 15.58 0.40
N GLY A 168 -13.55 15.31 -0.64
CA GLY A 168 -12.47 16.16 -1.10
C GLY A 168 -11.11 15.47 -1.11
N VAL A 169 -10.08 16.25 -1.42
CA VAL A 169 -8.68 15.80 -1.46
C VAL A 169 -7.96 16.14 -0.18
N ARG A 170 -7.05 15.27 0.23
CA ARG A 170 -6.21 15.47 1.40
C ARG A 170 -4.79 15.01 1.13
N TYR A 171 -3.83 15.84 1.53
CA TYR A 171 -2.41 15.53 1.50
C TYR A 171 -1.83 15.61 2.90
N VAL A 172 -0.88 14.75 3.22
CA VAL A 172 -0.29 14.64 4.55
C VAL A 172 1.23 14.46 4.50
N GLY A 173 1.88 14.73 5.63
CA GLY A 173 3.28 14.39 5.84
C GLY A 173 4.28 15.47 5.43
N THR A 174 3.84 16.71 5.15
CA THR A 174 4.71 17.83 4.81
C THR A 174 4.72 18.86 5.93
N GLY A 175 5.92 19.20 6.42
CA GLY A 175 6.13 20.32 7.34
C GLY A 175 6.35 21.63 6.56
N PHE A 176 5.54 22.65 6.79
CA PHE A 176 5.58 23.88 5.99
C PHE A 176 6.92 24.60 6.04
N TRP A 177 7.50 24.75 7.22
CA TRP A 177 8.74 25.53 7.36
C TRP A 177 9.99 24.76 6.89
N ASP A 178 9.97 23.42 6.96
CA ASP A 178 11.06 22.56 6.50
C ASP A 178 11.19 22.58 4.96
N THR A 179 10.05 22.66 4.27
CA THR A 179 9.94 22.46 2.83
C THR A 179 9.91 23.75 2.01
N MET A 180 9.70 24.90 2.65
CA MET A 180 9.46 26.18 1.99
C MET A 180 10.58 26.61 1.02
N ARG A 181 11.85 26.30 1.34
CA ARG A 181 13.02 26.72 0.54
C ARG A 181 13.62 25.59 -0.30
N THR A 182 13.11 24.40 -0.19
CA THR A 182 13.70 23.20 -0.78
C THR A 182 12.70 22.46 -1.68
N GLN A 183 11.67 21.89 -1.12
CA GLN A 183 10.71 21.04 -1.83
C GLN A 183 9.65 21.83 -2.61
N PHE A 184 9.14 22.94 -2.07
CA PHE A 184 8.09 23.72 -2.74
C PHE A 184 8.50 24.35 -4.08
N PRO A 185 9.77 24.71 -4.33
CA PRO A 185 10.21 25.15 -5.65
C PRO A 185 10.33 24.04 -6.71
N LEU A 186 10.34 22.76 -6.33
CA LEU A 186 10.37 21.61 -7.24
C LEU A 186 9.00 21.31 -7.85
#